data_d254056380df437196cc1f59dd789e4c
#
_entry.id   d254056380df437196cc1f59dd789e4c
#
_cell.length_a   1.000
_cell.length_b   1.000
_cell.length_c   1.000
_cell.angle_alpha   90.00
_cell.angle_beta   90.00
_cell.angle_gamma   90.00
#
_symmetry.space_group_name_H-M   'P 1'
#
loop_
_entity.id
_entity.type
_entity.pdbx_description
1 polymer ?
#
loop_
_entity_poly.entity_id
_entity_poly.type
_entity_poly.pdbx_seq_one_letter_code
_entity_poly.pdbx_strand_id
1 'polypeptide(L)'
;SKNEINFFDIAILFSLFLILIPNLMGKIFIGNSGVSFLACVIFLYIIDSYNKSQILFDEIILILFLPTIDTVRITVERLLSGKSPFLRDKNHFHHLLAKIINKKYVCIPYILFSILPFLTNKIGIISYLSFMIYLIFYSFILIFLKLRDD
;
A
#
# COMPACT_ATOMS: atom_id res chain seq x y z
N SER A 1 16.04 16.39 18.65
CA SER A 1 14.84 16.08 19.43
C SER A 1 14.72 14.57 19.47
N LYS A 2 14.71 13.98 20.66
CA LYS A 2 14.46 12.54 20.83
C LYS A 2 13.05 12.27 20.31
N ASN A 3 12.90 11.29 19.42
CA ASN A 3 11.62 10.72 19.03
C ASN A 3 11.01 10.03 20.26
N GLU A 4 10.38 10.79 21.13
CA GLU A 4 9.62 10.22 22.23
C GLU A 4 8.32 9.68 21.63
N ILE A 5 8.19 8.35 21.68
CA ILE A 5 6.93 7.69 21.32
C ILE A 5 5.88 8.20 22.29
N ASN A 6 4.96 8.98 21.82
CA ASN A 6 3.88 9.52 22.63
C ASN A 6 2.88 8.41 22.98
N PHE A 7 2.24 8.55 24.15
CA PHE A 7 1.13 7.65 24.53
C PHE A 7 0.07 7.51 23.44
N PHE A 8 -0.16 8.57 22.67
CA PHE A 8 -1.10 8.60 21.57
C PHE A 8 -0.67 7.69 20.41
N ASP A 9 0.63 7.63 20.09
CA ASP A 9 1.19 6.75 19.05
C ASP A 9 0.99 5.28 19.43
N ILE A 10 1.25 4.94 20.69
CA ILE A 10 1.03 3.59 21.22
C ILE A 10 -0.44 3.21 21.17
N ALA A 11 -1.34 4.12 21.55
CA ALA A 11 -2.78 3.89 21.54
C ALA A 11 -3.30 3.65 20.10
N ILE A 12 -2.82 4.42 19.12
CA ILE A 12 -3.16 4.22 17.70
C ILE A 12 -2.67 2.86 17.22
N LEU A 13 -1.40 2.53 17.44
CA LEU A 13 -0.82 1.25 17.01
C LEU A 13 -1.54 0.07 17.65
N PHE A 14 -1.87 0.16 18.93
CA PHE A 14 -2.60 -0.87 19.65
C PHE A 14 -4.03 -1.04 19.10
N SER A 15 -4.72 0.05 18.81
CA SER A 15 -6.06 0.03 18.22
C SER A 15 -6.05 -0.59 16.82
N LEU A 16 -5.05 -0.23 15.99
CA LEU A 16 -4.88 -0.81 14.67
C LEU A 16 -4.62 -2.33 14.76
N PHE A 17 -3.82 -2.76 15.71
CA PHE A 17 -3.50 -4.17 15.94
C PHE A 17 -4.74 -4.97 16.39
N LEU A 18 -5.55 -4.41 17.31
CA LEU A 18 -6.79 -5.02 17.77
C LEU A 18 -7.82 -5.22 16.64
N ILE A 19 -7.84 -4.33 15.66
CA ILE A 19 -8.76 -4.43 14.50
C ILE A 19 -8.18 -5.36 13.42
N LEU A 20 -6.87 -5.29 13.19
CA LEU A 20 -6.20 -6.01 12.10
C LEU A 20 -6.26 -7.53 12.30
N ILE A 21 -5.96 -8.02 13.49
CA ILE A 21 -5.90 -9.46 13.77
C ILE A 21 -7.26 -10.15 13.55
N PRO A 22 -8.37 -9.71 14.16
CA PRO A 22 -9.67 -10.34 13.91
C PRO A 22 -10.14 -10.21 12.45
N ASN A 23 -9.76 -9.12 11.76
CA ASN A 23 -10.06 -8.95 10.35
C ASN A 23 -9.29 -9.97 9.48
N LEU A 24 -8.00 -10.16 9.73
CA LEU A 24 -7.19 -11.20 9.04
C LEU A 24 -7.69 -12.61 9.32
N MET A 25 -8.25 -12.85 10.50
CA MET A 25 -8.88 -14.13 10.86
C MET A 25 -10.28 -14.31 10.27
N GLY A 26 -10.81 -13.32 9.55
CA GLY A 26 -12.15 -13.32 8.97
C GLY A 26 -13.28 -13.25 10.01
N LYS A 27 -12.98 -12.86 11.24
CA LYS A 27 -13.97 -12.76 12.35
C LYS A 27 -14.69 -11.43 12.37
N ILE A 28 -14.07 -10.38 11.84
CA ILE A 28 -14.63 -9.03 11.77
C ILE A 28 -14.46 -8.51 10.35
N PHE A 29 -15.48 -7.81 9.86
CA PHE A 29 -15.43 -7.09 8.59
C PHE A 29 -15.42 -5.59 8.89
N ILE A 30 -14.33 -4.91 8.52
CA ILE A 30 -14.14 -3.48 8.80
C ILE A 30 -15.10 -2.61 7.98
N GLY A 31 -15.50 -3.08 6.80
CA GLY A 31 -16.37 -2.33 5.88
C GLY A 31 -15.67 -1.10 5.26
N ASN A 32 -16.34 -0.47 4.30
CA ASN A 32 -15.78 0.68 3.59
C ASN A 32 -15.55 1.89 4.53
N SER A 33 -16.49 2.15 5.45
CA SER A 33 -16.37 3.26 6.40
C SER A 33 -15.19 3.09 7.33
N GLY A 34 -14.95 1.87 7.83
CA GLY A 34 -13.80 1.57 8.68
C GLY A 34 -12.47 1.69 7.95
N VAL A 35 -12.40 1.22 6.70
CA VAL A 35 -11.20 1.38 5.86
C VAL A 35 -10.92 2.86 5.57
N SER A 36 -11.94 3.66 5.25
CA SER A 36 -11.79 5.10 5.03
C SER A 36 -11.34 5.83 6.28
N PHE A 37 -11.88 5.46 7.45
CA PHE A 37 -11.45 6.01 8.73
C PHE A 37 -9.97 5.70 9.01
N LEU A 38 -9.56 4.44 8.84
CA LEU A 38 -8.15 4.05 9.02
C LEU A 38 -7.21 4.77 8.06
N ALA A 39 -7.61 4.91 6.79
CA ALA A 39 -6.84 5.67 5.81
C ALA A 39 -6.68 7.14 6.22
N CYS A 40 -7.74 7.76 6.74
CA CYS A 40 -7.70 9.13 7.26
C CYS A 40 -6.71 9.26 8.44
N VAL A 41 -6.77 8.35 9.39
CA VAL A 41 -5.86 8.34 10.56
C VAL A 41 -4.40 8.20 10.12
N ILE A 42 -4.12 7.25 9.21
CA ILE A 42 -2.76 7.05 8.68
C ILE A 42 -2.28 8.31 7.94
N PHE A 43 -3.15 8.92 7.15
CA PHE A 43 -2.81 10.13 6.40
C PHE A 43 -2.50 11.31 7.33
N LEU A 44 -3.28 11.53 8.38
CA LEU A 44 -3.01 12.56 9.39
C LEU A 44 -1.69 12.31 10.09
N TYR A 45 -1.35 11.05 10.40
CA TYR A 45 -0.07 10.69 11.00
C TYR A 45 1.12 10.96 10.06
N ILE A 46 0.97 10.69 8.77
CA ILE A 46 1.98 11.01 7.76
C ILE A 46 2.21 12.52 7.68
N ILE A 47 1.13 13.33 7.65
CA ILE A 47 1.22 14.80 7.63
C ILE A 47 1.93 15.31 8.89
N ASP A 48 1.56 14.83 10.06
CA ASP A 48 2.18 15.24 11.33
C ASP A 48 3.68 14.91 11.35
N SER A 49 4.05 13.71 10.91
CA SER A 49 5.45 13.28 10.80
C SER A 49 6.24 14.12 9.78
N TYR A 50 5.62 14.50 8.67
CA TYR A 50 6.22 15.40 7.68
C TYR A 50 6.45 16.80 8.27
N ASN A 51 5.44 17.36 8.94
CA ASN A 51 5.54 18.68 9.57
C ASN A 51 6.62 18.73 10.68
N LYS A 52 6.85 17.62 11.35
CA LYS A 52 7.92 17.46 12.34
C LYS A 52 9.30 17.14 11.72
N SER A 53 9.40 17.12 10.40
CA SER A 53 10.62 16.75 9.66
C SER A 53 11.17 15.36 10.01
N GLN A 54 10.30 14.43 10.41
CA GLN A 54 10.65 13.04 10.72
C GLN A 54 10.71 12.18 9.46
N ILE A 55 9.93 12.54 8.44
CA ILE A 55 9.91 11.91 7.12
C ILE A 55 10.00 12.98 6.05
N LEU A 56 10.63 12.64 4.92
CA LEU A 56 10.75 13.49 3.75
C LEU A 56 9.60 13.25 2.76
N PHE A 57 9.36 14.20 1.88
CA PHE A 57 8.30 14.10 0.88
C PHE A 57 8.49 12.90 -0.08
N ASP A 58 9.71 12.65 -0.49
CA ASP A 58 10.07 11.49 -1.33
C ASP A 58 9.85 10.16 -0.61
N GLU A 59 10.07 10.10 0.70
CA GLU A 59 9.75 8.92 1.51
C GLU A 59 8.24 8.64 1.57
N ILE A 60 7.42 9.70 1.62
CA ILE A 60 5.95 9.54 1.54
C ILE A 60 5.54 8.93 0.20
N ILE A 61 6.15 9.38 -0.90
CA ILE A 61 5.91 8.79 -2.23
C ILE A 61 6.26 7.31 -2.24
N LEU A 62 7.37 6.92 -1.61
CA LEU A 62 7.79 5.52 -1.54
C LEU A 62 6.85 4.65 -0.67
N ILE A 63 6.33 5.18 0.43
CA ILE A 63 5.35 4.49 1.28
C ILE A 63 4.04 4.25 0.51
N LEU A 64 3.60 5.24 -0.26
CA LEU A 64 2.37 5.18 -1.04
C LEU A 64 2.56 4.58 -2.45
N PHE A 65 3.77 4.11 -2.78
CA PHE A 65 4.14 3.65 -4.12
C PHE A 65 3.16 2.63 -4.69
N LEU A 66 2.97 1.50 -4.02
CA LEU A 66 2.18 0.39 -4.55
C LEU A 66 0.69 0.74 -4.75
N PRO A 67 -0.03 1.30 -3.75
CA PRO A 67 -1.43 1.65 -3.95
C PRO A 67 -1.62 2.73 -5.02
N THR A 68 -0.68 3.68 -5.13
CA THR A 68 -0.78 4.75 -6.12
C THR A 68 -0.55 4.22 -7.53
N ILE A 69 0.54 3.48 -7.76
CA ILE A 69 0.87 2.97 -9.10
C ILE A 69 -0.19 1.99 -9.61
N ASP A 70 -0.73 1.14 -8.73
CA ASP A 70 -1.79 0.21 -9.10
C ASP A 70 -3.09 0.91 -9.47
N THR A 71 -3.46 1.96 -8.73
CA THR A 71 -4.65 2.77 -9.03
C THR A 71 -4.49 3.52 -10.35
N VAL A 72 -3.33 4.15 -10.58
CA VAL A 72 -3.03 4.86 -11.83
C VAL A 72 -3.09 3.88 -13.01
N ARG A 73 -2.45 2.73 -12.90
CA ARG A 73 -2.47 1.69 -13.93
C ARG A 73 -3.90 1.30 -14.33
N ILE A 74 -4.74 0.93 -13.36
CA ILE A 74 -6.13 0.53 -13.64
C ILE A 74 -6.93 1.67 -14.25
N THR A 75 -6.74 2.88 -13.76
CA THR A 75 -7.41 4.06 -14.32
C THR A 75 -7.03 4.26 -15.78
N VAL A 76 -5.75 4.16 -16.12
CA VAL A 76 -5.26 4.27 -17.51
C VAL A 76 -5.80 3.12 -18.38
N GLU A 77 -5.73 1.87 -17.90
CA GLU A 77 -6.27 0.72 -18.65
C GLU A 77 -7.76 0.87 -18.95
N ARG A 78 -8.54 1.43 -18.03
CA ARG A 78 -9.98 1.70 -18.26
C ARG A 78 -10.22 2.80 -19.26
N LEU A 79 -9.51 3.92 -19.14
CA LEU A 79 -9.63 5.04 -20.07
C LEU A 79 -9.29 4.60 -21.50
N LEU A 80 -8.22 3.83 -21.68
CA LEU A 80 -7.83 3.28 -22.98
C LEU A 80 -8.87 2.29 -23.53
N SER A 81 -9.61 1.60 -22.66
CA SER A 81 -10.70 0.69 -23.03
C SER A 81 -12.06 1.39 -23.19
N GLY A 82 -12.13 2.71 -23.12
CA GLY A 82 -13.38 3.48 -23.19
C GLY A 82 -14.34 3.28 -22.02
N LYS A 83 -13.82 2.78 -20.86
CA LYS A 83 -14.62 2.51 -19.67
C LYS A 83 -14.48 3.64 -18.64
N SER A 84 -15.53 3.85 -17.86
CA SER A 84 -15.48 4.81 -16.74
C SER A 84 -14.42 4.42 -15.70
N PRO A 85 -13.58 5.36 -15.23
CA PRO A 85 -12.59 5.10 -14.20
C PRO A 85 -13.20 4.72 -12.83
N PHE A 86 -14.48 5.06 -12.59
CA PHE A 86 -15.17 4.81 -11.32
C PHE A 86 -15.87 3.44 -11.26
N LEU A 87 -15.79 2.63 -12.30
CA LEU A 87 -16.36 1.28 -12.27
C LEU A 87 -15.56 0.38 -11.30
N ARG A 88 -16.28 -0.53 -10.65
CA ARG A 88 -15.66 -1.54 -9.79
C ARG A 88 -14.84 -2.52 -10.64
N ASP A 89 -13.62 -2.82 -10.22
CA ASP A 89 -12.72 -3.72 -10.95
C ASP A 89 -12.15 -4.81 -10.03
N LYS A 90 -11.81 -5.95 -10.64
CA LYS A 90 -11.14 -7.07 -9.99
C LYS A 90 -9.69 -7.24 -10.48
N ASN A 91 -9.15 -6.25 -11.22
CA ASN A 91 -7.81 -6.30 -11.82
C ASN A 91 -6.74 -5.62 -10.96
N HIS A 92 -7.09 -5.21 -9.72
CA HIS A 92 -6.11 -4.70 -8.78
C HIS A 92 -5.02 -5.75 -8.49
N PHE A 93 -3.80 -5.29 -8.22
CA PHE A 93 -2.63 -6.13 -8.00
C PHE A 93 -2.88 -7.23 -6.96
N HIS A 94 -3.55 -6.92 -5.84
CA HIS A 94 -3.91 -7.90 -4.83
C HIS A 94 -4.91 -8.97 -5.33
N HIS A 95 -5.81 -8.61 -6.25
CA HIS A 95 -6.72 -9.58 -6.87
C HIS A 95 -5.98 -10.51 -7.84
N LEU A 96 -5.01 -9.99 -8.58
CA LEU A 96 -4.16 -10.80 -9.45
C LEU A 96 -3.30 -11.77 -8.64
N LEU A 97 -2.71 -11.31 -7.55
CA LEU A 97 -1.99 -12.16 -6.61
C LEU A 97 -2.88 -13.27 -6.03
N ALA A 98 -4.14 -12.96 -5.72
CA ALA A 98 -5.11 -13.92 -5.17
C ALA A 98 -5.49 -15.06 -6.13
N LYS A 99 -5.16 -14.96 -7.41
CA LYS A 99 -5.34 -16.04 -8.40
C LYS A 99 -4.23 -17.10 -8.31
N ILE A 100 -3.06 -16.70 -7.83
CA ILE A 100 -1.87 -17.57 -7.76
C ILE A 100 -1.61 -18.04 -6.32
N ILE A 101 -1.81 -17.14 -5.36
CA ILE A 101 -1.57 -17.40 -3.94
C ILE A 101 -2.91 -17.53 -3.23
N ASN A 102 -2.99 -18.44 -2.26
CA ASN A 102 -4.18 -18.56 -1.43
C ASN A 102 -4.56 -17.19 -0.85
N LYS A 103 -5.83 -16.81 -0.98
CA LYS A 103 -6.37 -15.50 -0.56
C LYS A 103 -5.97 -15.12 0.87
N LYS A 104 -5.82 -16.11 1.76
CA LYS A 104 -5.41 -15.91 3.15
C LYS A 104 -4.01 -15.30 3.29
N TYR A 105 -3.11 -15.55 2.34
CA TYR A 105 -1.70 -15.13 2.40
C TYR A 105 -1.37 -13.96 1.48
N VAL A 106 -2.31 -13.47 0.69
CA VAL A 106 -2.10 -12.38 -0.29
C VAL A 106 -1.62 -11.08 0.36
N CYS A 107 -2.06 -10.82 1.60
CA CYS A 107 -1.67 -9.62 2.33
C CYS A 107 -0.16 -9.57 2.60
N ILE A 108 0.51 -10.71 2.78
CA ILE A 108 1.95 -10.76 3.12
C ILE A 108 2.80 -10.19 1.98
N PRO A 109 2.77 -10.74 0.74
CA PRO A 109 3.56 -10.19 -0.37
C PRO A 109 3.11 -8.76 -0.73
N TYR A 110 1.83 -8.43 -0.59
CA TYR A 110 1.34 -7.08 -0.85
C TYR A 110 1.95 -6.05 0.11
N ILE A 111 1.94 -6.33 1.42
CA ILE A 111 2.54 -5.46 2.45
C ILE A 111 4.06 -5.36 2.25
N LEU A 112 4.74 -6.49 2.04
CA LEU A 112 6.18 -6.49 1.79
C LEU A 112 6.52 -5.62 0.60
N PHE A 113 5.79 -5.76 -0.51
CA PHE A 113 6.03 -4.98 -1.71
C PHE A 113 5.72 -3.48 -1.53
N SER A 114 4.78 -3.13 -0.64
CA SER A 114 4.47 -1.73 -0.30
C SER A 114 5.57 -1.07 0.54
N ILE A 115 6.20 -1.81 1.44
CA ILE A 115 7.17 -1.25 2.41
C ILE A 115 8.60 -1.26 1.86
N LEU A 116 8.95 -2.22 1.02
CA LEU A 116 10.32 -2.40 0.50
C LEU A 116 10.92 -1.14 -0.14
N PRO A 117 10.21 -0.35 -0.97
CA PRO A 117 10.75 0.88 -1.54
C PRO A 117 11.24 1.88 -0.48
N PHE A 118 10.47 2.03 0.58
CA PHE A 118 10.83 2.89 1.71
C PHE A 118 12.03 2.34 2.49
N LEU A 119 12.08 1.03 2.75
CA LEU A 119 13.20 0.40 3.46
C LEU A 119 14.52 0.52 2.70
N THR A 120 14.50 0.35 1.39
CA THR A 120 15.71 0.50 0.56
C THR A 120 16.24 1.93 0.56
N ASN A 121 15.35 2.92 0.63
CA ASN A 121 15.75 4.31 0.83
C ASN A 121 16.44 4.52 2.19
N LYS A 122 15.93 3.93 3.25
CA LYS A 122 16.55 4.01 4.60
C LYS A 122 17.93 3.33 4.68
N ILE A 123 18.22 2.37 3.81
CA ILE A 123 19.55 1.71 3.71
C ILE A 123 20.55 2.57 2.87
N GLY A 124 20.11 3.71 2.33
CA GLY A 124 20.96 4.63 1.61
C GLY A 124 20.81 4.62 0.09
N ILE A 125 19.84 3.89 -0.45
CA ILE A 125 19.52 3.97 -1.88
C ILE A 125 18.74 5.28 -2.11
N ILE A 126 19.16 6.07 -3.09
CA ILE A 126 18.51 7.33 -3.45
C ILE A 126 17.04 7.07 -3.80
N SER A 127 16.12 7.88 -3.30
CA SER A 127 14.67 7.71 -3.42
C SER A 127 14.20 7.52 -4.86
N TYR A 128 14.75 8.29 -5.79
CA TYR A 128 14.47 8.16 -7.22
C TYR A 128 14.89 6.79 -7.78
N LEU A 129 16.06 6.29 -7.41
CA LEU A 129 16.56 4.99 -7.85
C LEU A 129 15.71 3.87 -7.26
N SER A 130 15.36 3.95 -5.97
CA SER A 130 14.43 3.04 -5.32
C SER A 130 13.09 3.00 -6.06
N PHE A 131 12.50 4.15 -6.34
CA PHE A 131 11.25 4.24 -7.10
C PHE A 131 11.33 3.54 -8.46
N MET A 132 12.37 3.80 -9.25
CA MET A 132 12.56 3.20 -10.58
C MET A 132 12.74 1.68 -10.52
N ILE A 133 13.54 1.17 -9.59
CA ILE A 133 13.76 -0.26 -9.40
C ILE A 133 12.42 -0.96 -9.12
N TYR A 134 11.63 -0.43 -8.18
CA TYR A 134 10.36 -1.04 -7.82
C TYR A 134 9.28 -0.87 -8.88
N LEU A 135 9.33 0.19 -9.70
CA LEU A 135 8.45 0.35 -10.85
C LEU A 135 8.70 -0.74 -11.91
N ILE A 136 9.97 -1.01 -12.21
CA ILE A 136 10.36 -2.07 -13.15
C ILE A 136 9.93 -3.43 -12.58
N PHE A 137 10.19 -3.68 -11.30
CA PHE A 137 9.85 -4.94 -10.65
C PHE A 137 8.33 -5.17 -10.58
N TYR A 138 7.56 -4.13 -10.27
CA TYR A 138 6.10 -4.15 -10.32
C TYR A 138 5.59 -4.50 -11.72
N SER A 139 6.11 -3.85 -12.75
CA SER A 139 5.72 -4.09 -14.15
C SER A 139 6.03 -5.53 -14.57
N PHE A 140 7.20 -6.05 -14.19
CA PHE A 140 7.58 -7.42 -14.48
C PHE A 140 6.65 -8.44 -13.83
N ILE A 141 6.37 -8.28 -12.53
CA ILE A 141 5.43 -9.16 -11.82
C ILE A 141 4.04 -9.07 -12.44
N LEU A 142 3.57 -7.87 -12.77
CA LEU A 142 2.26 -7.67 -13.37
C LEU A 142 2.11 -8.39 -14.72
N ILE A 143 3.14 -8.30 -15.58
CA ILE A 143 3.15 -9.03 -16.87
C ILE A 143 3.10 -10.53 -16.62
N PHE A 144 3.94 -11.03 -15.69
CA PHE A 144 3.95 -12.44 -15.33
C PHE A 144 2.57 -12.93 -14.81
N LEU A 145 1.91 -12.14 -13.96
CA LEU A 145 0.59 -12.45 -13.43
C LEU A 145 -0.48 -12.49 -14.53
N LYS A 146 -0.42 -11.57 -15.50
CA LYS A 146 -1.37 -11.52 -16.62
C LYS A 146 -1.17 -12.69 -17.59
N LEU A 147 0.08 -13.00 -17.95
CA LEU A 147 0.39 -14.14 -18.85
C LEU A 147 -0.02 -15.52 -18.29
N ARG A 148 -0.16 -15.62 -16.99
CA ARG A 148 -0.60 -16.86 -16.34
C ARG A 148 -2.14 -16.95 -16.21
N ASP A 149 -2.82 -15.85 -16.44
CA ASP A 149 -4.27 -15.73 -16.33
C ASP A 149 -4.99 -16.04 -17.66
N ASP A 150 -4.24 -15.93 -18.78
CA ASP A 150 -4.64 -16.35 -20.14
C ASP A 150 -4.35 -17.83 -20.34
#